data_1591df9a8805fbccb3a80aed4d05ab89
#
_entry.id   1591df9a8805fbccb3a80aed4d05ab89
#
_cell.length_a   1.000
_cell.length_b   1.000
_cell.length_c   1.000
_cell.angle_alpha   90.00
_cell.angle_beta   90.00
_cell.angle_gamma   90.00
#
_symmetry.space_group_name_H-M   'P 1'
#
loop_
_entity.id
_entity.type
_entity.pdbx_description
1 polymer ?
#
loop_
_entity_poly.entity_id
_entity_poly.type
_entity_poly.pdbx_seq_one_letter_code
_entity_poly.pdbx_strand_id
1 'polypeptide(L)'
;MTFARLRIADWVVFVAALALLFTTAPDWYSTTRGEEARQIQKNAGGSGAQAEREVEQDAGALAESQERNAWQEDALIDRIILVALLATSALGVGAAFWRASGRGSDGLGAFGLAGLVACVTALLVLYRVIQEPGFDELTTVKIGAPLALGVLGVIAFACATAVREPAPVT
;
A
#
# COMPACT_ATOMS: atom_id res chain seq x y z
N MET A 1 7.38 17.90 23.06
CA MET A 1 6.59 17.57 21.85
C MET A 1 5.13 17.73 22.21
N THR A 2 4.42 18.64 21.57
CA THR A 2 3.00 18.88 21.90
C THR A 2 2.17 18.51 20.67
N PHE A 3 1.53 17.35 20.71
CA PHE A 3 0.61 16.87 19.66
C PHE A 3 -0.59 17.82 19.43
N ALA A 4 -0.87 18.73 20.37
CA ALA A 4 -1.87 19.79 20.24
C ALA A 4 -1.59 20.79 19.09
N ARG A 5 -0.39 20.76 18.50
CA ARG A 5 -0.02 21.60 17.34
C ARG A 5 -0.37 20.94 15.99
N LEU A 6 -0.71 19.65 16.00
CA LEU A 6 -1.08 18.94 14.79
C LEU A 6 -2.51 19.32 14.40
N ARG A 7 -2.71 19.63 13.13
CA ARG A 7 -3.99 19.86 12.51
C ARG A 7 -4.63 18.53 12.08
N ILE A 8 -5.88 18.57 11.71
CA ILE A 8 -6.60 17.40 11.19
C ILE A 8 -5.87 16.84 9.96
N ALA A 9 -5.41 17.70 9.04
CA ALA A 9 -4.66 17.27 7.86
C ALA A 9 -3.36 16.54 8.22
N ASP A 10 -2.63 17.00 9.25
CA ASP A 10 -1.38 16.37 9.70
C ASP A 10 -1.65 14.99 10.31
N TRP A 11 -2.75 14.85 11.06
CA TRP A 11 -3.19 13.57 11.60
C TRP A 11 -3.61 12.62 10.49
N VAL A 12 -4.31 13.11 9.46
CA VAL A 12 -4.69 12.30 8.29
C VAL A 12 -3.43 11.79 7.58
N VAL A 13 -2.43 12.65 7.34
CA VAL A 13 -1.16 12.22 6.73
C VAL A 13 -0.48 11.17 7.59
N PHE A 14 -0.40 11.38 8.91
CA PHE A 14 0.25 10.44 9.82
C PHE A 14 -0.42 9.06 9.82
N VAL A 15 -1.75 9.03 9.98
CA VAL A 15 -2.52 7.78 10.00
C VAL A 15 -2.48 7.09 8.64
N ALA A 16 -2.64 7.84 7.53
CA ALA A 16 -2.58 7.30 6.19
C ALA A 16 -1.18 6.75 5.86
N ALA A 17 -0.10 7.43 6.31
CA ALA A 17 1.27 6.94 6.13
C ALA A 17 1.52 5.62 6.87
N LEU A 18 0.95 5.46 8.07
CA LEU A 18 0.97 4.17 8.78
C LEU A 18 0.11 3.12 8.07
N ALA A 19 -1.09 3.50 7.62
CA ALA A 19 -1.98 2.61 6.88
C ALA A 19 -1.33 2.10 5.59
N LEU A 20 -0.51 2.93 4.91
CA LEU A 20 0.21 2.55 3.70
C LEU A 20 1.14 1.35 3.93
N LEU A 21 1.77 1.23 5.10
CA LEU A 21 2.59 0.06 5.45
C LEU A 21 1.75 -1.22 5.49
N PHE A 22 0.50 -1.14 5.97
CA PHE A 22 -0.38 -2.29 5.99
C PHE A 22 -0.86 -2.72 4.61
N THR A 23 -0.85 -1.83 3.61
CA THR A 23 -1.22 -2.20 2.24
C THR A 23 -0.16 -3.06 1.54
N THR A 24 1.05 -3.15 2.09
CA THR A 24 2.10 -4.01 1.55
C THR A 24 1.97 -5.47 1.98
N ALA A 25 1.16 -5.77 2.99
CA ALA A 25 0.97 -7.13 3.51
C ALA A 25 -0.03 -7.97 2.70
N PRO A 26 -1.19 -7.43 2.22
CA PRO A 26 -2.09 -8.18 1.36
C PRO A 26 -1.45 -8.53 0.03
N ASP A 27 -1.99 -9.56 -0.63
CA ASP A 27 -1.56 -9.96 -1.96
C ASP A 27 -1.85 -8.85 -2.98
N TRP A 28 -0.85 -8.58 -3.80
CA TRP A 28 -0.91 -7.59 -4.88
C TRP A 28 -1.24 -8.23 -6.20
N TYR A 29 -0.74 -9.45 -6.41
CA TYR A 29 -0.90 -10.22 -7.64
C TYR A 29 -1.19 -11.67 -7.33
N SER A 30 -1.95 -12.31 -8.22
CA SER A 30 -2.16 -13.76 -8.25
C SER A 30 -2.14 -14.23 -9.70
N THR A 31 -1.87 -15.51 -9.91
CA THR A 31 -2.00 -16.12 -11.23
C THR A 31 -3.38 -16.74 -11.39
N THR A 32 -3.83 -16.95 -12.65
CA THR A 32 -5.08 -17.65 -12.96
C THR A 32 -5.12 -19.03 -12.30
N ARG A 33 -3.98 -19.74 -12.24
CA ARG A 33 -3.89 -21.03 -11.55
C ARG A 33 -4.07 -20.91 -10.04
N GLY A 34 -3.57 -19.84 -9.43
CA GLY A 34 -3.79 -19.55 -8.01
C GLY A 34 -5.26 -19.30 -7.70
N GLU A 35 -5.96 -18.55 -8.57
CA GLU A 35 -7.41 -18.31 -8.42
C GLU A 35 -8.24 -19.59 -8.57
N GLU A 36 -7.94 -20.41 -9.58
CA GLU A 36 -8.58 -21.72 -9.76
C GLU A 36 -8.36 -22.62 -8.55
N ALA A 37 -7.12 -22.68 -8.04
CA ALA A 37 -6.79 -23.44 -6.83
C ALA A 37 -7.57 -22.94 -5.60
N ARG A 38 -7.72 -21.62 -5.41
CA ARG A 38 -8.58 -21.06 -4.34
C ARG A 38 -10.05 -21.40 -4.51
N GLN A 39 -10.55 -21.45 -5.74
CA GLN A 39 -11.94 -21.87 -6.00
C GLN A 39 -12.13 -23.35 -5.66
N ILE A 40 -11.18 -24.21 -6.03
CA ILE A 40 -11.21 -25.64 -5.68
C ILE A 40 -11.19 -25.79 -4.15
N GLN A 41 -10.29 -25.08 -3.45
CA GLN A 41 -10.22 -25.10 -1.99
C GLN A 41 -11.56 -24.70 -1.33
N LYS A 42 -12.18 -23.61 -1.80
CA LYS A 42 -13.48 -23.16 -1.28
C LYS A 42 -14.59 -24.17 -1.52
N ASN A 43 -14.58 -24.83 -2.66
CA ASN A 43 -15.60 -25.80 -3.03
C ASN A 43 -15.41 -27.14 -2.30
N ALA A 44 -14.17 -27.53 -2.02
CA ALA A 44 -13.84 -28.75 -1.29
C ALA A 44 -14.11 -28.64 0.22
N GLY A 45 -14.02 -27.46 0.82
CA GLY A 45 -14.19 -27.24 2.26
C GLY A 45 -15.59 -27.51 2.83
N GLY A 46 -16.54 -28.00 2.03
CA GLY A 46 -17.91 -28.33 2.44
C GLY A 46 -18.19 -29.80 2.72
N SER A 47 -17.34 -30.72 2.29
CA SER A 47 -17.57 -32.16 2.39
C SER A 47 -16.49 -32.84 3.25
N GLY A 48 -16.93 -33.66 4.18
CA GLY A 48 -16.08 -34.22 5.23
C GLY A 48 -15.21 -35.44 4.85
N ALA A 49 -15.07 -35.77 3.55
CA ALA A 49 -14.31 -36.92 3.08
C ALA A 49 -12.78 -36.65 3.15
N GLN A 50 -11.97 -37.67 3.51
CA GLN A 50 -10.50 -37.53 3.62
C GLN A 50 -9.85 -37.12 2.28
N ALA A 51 -10.30 -37.66 1.15
CA ALA A 51 -9.80 -37.31 -0.16
C ALA A 51 -10.00 -35.83 -0.52
N GLU A 52 -11.10 -35.21 -0.06
CA GLU A 52 -11.38 -33.79 -0.26
C GLU A 52 -10.50 -32.89 0.61
N ARG A 53 -10.12 -33.34 1.80
CA ARG A 53 -9.15 -32.61 2.65
C ARG A 53 -7.76 -32.58 2.05
N GLU A 54 -7.32 -33.67 1.43
CA GLU A 54 -6.05 -33.71 0.70
C GLU A 54 -6.08 -32.75 -0.51
N VAL A 55 -7.15 -32.77 -1.30
CA VAL A 55 -7.34 -31.84 -2.43
C VAL A 55 -7.40 -30.39 -1.94
N GLU A 56 -8.07 -30.13 -0.81
CA GLU A 56 -8.15 -28.80 -0.20
C GLU A 56 -6.77 -28.31 0.25
N GLN A 57 -5.96 -29.18 0.87
CA GLN A 57 -4.60 -28.85 1.33
C GLN A 57 -3.66 -28.59 0.13
N ASP A 58 -3.69 -29.44 -0.87
CA ASP A 58 -2.86 -29.30 -2.07
C ASP A 58 -3.24 -28.06 -2.90
N ALA A 59 -4.55 -27.80 -3.04
CA ALA A 59 -5.05 -26.60 -3.69
C ALA A 59 -4.70 -25.32 -2.90
N GLY A 60 -4.77 -25.39 -1.57
CA GLY A 60 -4.37 -24.30 -0.69
C GLY A 60 -2.89 -23.97 -0.81
N ALA A 61 -2.03 -24.98 -0.77
CA ALA A 61 -0.58 -24.84 -0.93
C ALA A 61 -0.21 -24.27 -2.32
N LEU A 62 -0.90 -24.72 -3.38
CA LEU A 62 -0.70 -24.21 -4.73
C LEU A 62 -1.12 -22.74 -4.83
N ALA A 63 -2.29 -22.37 -4.28
CA ALA A 63 -2.76 -21.00 -4.28
C ALA A 63 -1.78 -20.08 -3.57
N GLU A 64 -1.32 -20.45 -2.39
CA GLU A 64 -0.35 -19.68 -1.60
C GLU A 64 0.98 -19.51 -2.33
N SER A 65 1.46 -20.53 -3.05
CA SER A 65 2.69 -20.46 -3.84
C SER A 65 2.60 -19.52 -5.05
N GLN A 66 1.38 -19.25 -5.53
CA GLN A 66 1.12 -18.42 -6.71
C GLN A 66 0.70 -16.98 -6.35
N GLU A 67 0.47 -16.71 -5.07
CA GLU A 67 0.15 -15.37 -4.59
C GLU A 67 1.41 -14.65 -4.14
N ARG A 68 1.50 -13.38 -4.47
CA ARG A 68 2.66 -12.56 -4.12
C ARG A 68 2.19 -11.22 -3.54
N ASN A 69 2.74 -10.88 -2.40
CA ASN A 69 2.61 -9.55 -1.83
C ASN A 69 3.74 -8.64 -2.32
N ALA A 70 3.71 -7.36 -1.94
CA ALA A 70 4.70 -6.38 -2.37
C ALA A 70 6.15 -6.71 -1.98
N TRP A 71 6.37 -7.60 -0.99
CA TRP A 71 7.69 -7.98 -0.50
C TRP A 71 8.30 -9.18 -1.25
N GLN A 72 7.47 -9.99 -1.87
CA GLN A 72 7.86 -11.26 -2.50
C GLN A 72 8.16 -11.13 -4.00
N GLU A 73 7.96 -9.93 -4.55
CA GLU A 73 8.19 -9.68 -5.97
C GLU A 73 9.68 -9.50 -6.28
N ASP A 74 10.18 -10.22 -7.29
CA ASP A 74 11.58 -10.21 -7.67
C ASP A 74 11.93 -9.21 -8.78
N ALA A 75 10.92 -8.65 -9.46
CA ALA A 75 11.15 -7.68 -10.51
C ALA A 75 11.73 -6.36 -9.95
N LEU A 76 12.70 -5.78 -10.65
CA LEU A 76 13.36 -4.54 -10.24
C LEU A 76 12.35 -3.40 -10.00
N ILE A 77 11.34 -3.30 -10.85
CA ILE A 77 10.30 -2.25 -10.76
C ILE A 77 9.47 -2.39 -9.48
N ASP A 78 9.16 -3.61 -9.06
CA ASP A 78 8.37 -3.86 -7.85
C ASP A 78 9.16 -3.54 -6.59
N ARG A 79 10.48 -3.78 -6.60
CA ARG A 79 11.38 -3.32 -5.54
C ARG A 79 11.45 -1.80 -5.48
N ILE A 80 11.47 -1.11 -6.62
CA ILE A 80 11.43 0.36 -6.68
C ILE A 80 10.10 0.86 -6.09
N ILE A 81 8.98 0.26 -6.44
CA ILE A 81 7.66 0.60 -5.90
C ILE A 81 7.63 0.39 -4.38
N LEU A 82 8.14 -0.75 -3.90
CA LEU A 82 8.22 -1.03 -2.46
C LEU A 82 9.04 0.04 -1.72
N VAL A 83 10.23 0.37 -2.23
CA VAL A 83 11.06 1.43 -1.65
C VAL A 83 10.35 2.77 -1.67
N ALA A 84 9.63 3.09 -2.75
CA ALA A 84 8.87 4.33 -2.87
C ALA A 84 7.68 4.38 -1.87
N LEU A 85 6.99 3.26 -1.63
CA LEU A 85 5.94 3.15 -0.61
C LEU A 85 6.51 3.37 0.79
N LEU A 86 7.63 2.73 1.12
CA LEU A 86 8.32 2.90 2.39
C LEU A 86 8.81 4.33 2.59
N ALA A 87 9.40 4.93 1.54
CA ALA A 87 9.85 6.32 1.57
C ALA A 87 8.68 7.29 1.77
N THR A 88 7.55 7.06 1.09
CA THR A 88 6.33 7.87 1.27
C THR A 88 5.81 7.78 2.70
N SER A 89 5.77 6.58 3.28
CA SER A 89 5.36 6.38 4.67
C SER A 89 6.31 7.08 5.64
N ALA A 90 7.61 6.92 5.46
CA ALA A 90 8.62 7.55 6.32
C ALA A 90 8.56 9.09 6.24
N LEU A 91 8.38 9.65 5.04
CA LEU A 91 8.25 11.10 4.84
C LEU A 91 6.96 11.64 5.45
N GLY A 92 5.82 10.93 5.31
CA GLY A 92 4.54 11.33 5.90
C GLY A 92 4.60 11.36 7.43
N VAL A 93 5.12 10.29 8.04
CA VAL A 93 5.34 10.22 9.49
C VAL A 93 6.34 11.28 9.94
N GLY A 94 7.46 11.42 9.23
CA GLY A 94 8.51 12.40 9.52
C GLY A 94 8.01 13.84 9.46
N ALA A 95 7.19 14.20 8.45
CA ALA A 95 6.59 15.52 8.32
C ALA A 95 5.68 15.86 9.51
N ALA A 96 4.83 14.92 9.94
CA ALA A 96 3.97 15.09 11.10
C ALA A 96 4.80 15.26 12.39
N PHE A 97 5.84 14.47 12.58
CA PHE A 97 6.77 14.59 13.71
C PHE A 97 7.52 15.93 13.72
N TRP A 98 7.98 16.37 12.55
CA TRP A 98 8.68 17.65 12.40
C TRP A 98 7.80 18.81 12.83
N ARG A 99 6.53 18.82 12.40
CA ARG A 99 5.56 19.84 12.81
C ARG A 99 5.23 19.75 14.30
N ALA A 100 5.06 18.56 14.86
CA ALA A 100 4.80 18.36 16.29
C ALA A 100 5.96 18.85 17.18
N SER A 101 7.21 18.81 16.68
CA SER A 101 8.39 19.29 17.41
C SER A 101 8.55 20.82 17.41
N GLY A 102 7.73 21.54 16.66
CA GLY A 102 7.71 23.01 16.65
C GLY A 102 8.94 23.66 16.02
N ARG A 103 9.69 22.92 15.20
CA ARG A 103 10.88 23.42 14.50
C ARG A 103 10.55 24.21 13.23
N GLY A 104 9.75 25.28 13.35
CA GLY A 104 9.61 26.34 12.37
C GLY A 104 8.79 26.07 11.11
N SER A 105 8.85 27.02 10.16
CA SER A 105 8.15 27.03 8.87
C SER A 105 8.49 25.86 7.94
N ASP A 106 9.54 25.11 8.23
CA ASP A 106 10.07 24.03 7.40
C ASP A 106 9.15 22.81 7.31
N GLY A 107 8.12 22.71 8.17
CA GLY A 107 7.07 21.70 8.05
C GLY A 107 6.32 21.77 6.72
N LEU A 108 6.20 22.95 6.09
CA LEU A 108 5.57 23.09 4.78
C LEU A 108 6.37 22.38 3.68
N GLY A 109 7.71 22.50 3.70
CA GLY A 109 8.58 21.79 2.76
C GLY A 109 8.50 20.28 2.93
N ALA A 110 8.45 19.79 4.17
CA ALA A 110 8.36 18.36 4.45
C ALA A 110 7.02 17.75 3.94
N PHE A 111 5.89 18.42 4.15
CA PHE A 111 4.60 17.98 3.60
C PHE A 111 4.55 18.09 2.07
N GLY A 112 5.14 19.15 1.50
CA GLY A 112 5.26 19.28 0.04
C GLY A 112 6.05 18.13 -0.58
N LEU A 113 7.18 17.77 0.02
CA LEU A 113 8.00 16.64 -0.41
C LEU A 113 7.26 15.31 -0.25
N ALA A 114 6.62 15.06 0.90
CA ALA A 114 5.85 13.86 1.14
C ALA A 114 4.70 13.69 0.12
N GLY A 115 3.98 14.78 -0.18
CA GLY A 115 2.92 14.80 -1.18
C GLY A 115 3.42 14.53 -2.59
N LEU A 116 4.56 15.13 -2.97
CA LEU A 116 5.18 14.89 -4.28
C LEU A 116 5.59 13.41 -4.43
N VAL A 117 6.27 12.85 -3.41
CA VAL A 117 6.68 11.44 -3.42
C VAL A 117 5.45 10.52 -3.45
N ALA A 118 4.38 10.84 -2.71
CA ALA A 118 3.14 10.09 -2.77
C ALA A 118 2.52 10.08 -4.19
N CYS A 119 2.52 11.23 -4.88
CA CYS A 119 2.03 11.32 -6.27
C CYS A 119 2.88 10.46 -7.22
N VAL A 120 4.21 10.56 -7.13
CA VAL A 120 5.11 9.76 -7.97
C VAL A 120 4.93 8.26 -7.69
N THR A 121 4.83 7.89 -6.42
CA THR A 121 4.58 6.50 -6.02
C THR A 121 3.24 6.00 -6.54
N ALA A 122 2.18 6.82 -6.47
CA ALA A 122 0.87 6.47 -7.02
C ALA A 122 0.92 6.24 -8.54
N LEU A 123 1.67 7.06 -9.27
CA LEU A 123 1.87 6.87 -10.70
C LEU A 123 2.64 5.59 -11.02
N LEU A 124 3.65 5.23 -10.21
CA LEU A 124 4.38 3.98 -10.37
C LEU A 124 3.50 2.75 -10.10
N VAL A 125 2.69 2.79 -9.04
CA VAL A 125 1.73 1.72 -8.72
C VAL A 125 0.68 1.62 -9.82
N LEU A 126 0.13 2.75 -10.28
CA LEU A 126 -0.85 2.78 -11.36
C LEU A 126 -0.26 2.22 -12.67
N TYR A 127 0.95 2.64 -13.02
CA TYR A 127 1.67 2.10 -14.19
C TYR A 127 1.81 0.57 -14.07
N ARG A 128 2.17 0.08 -12.90
CA ARG A 128 2.35 -1.36 -12.65
C ARG A 128 1.04 -2.14 -12.68
N VAL A 129 -0.07 -1.54 -12.23
CA VAL A 129 -1.41 -2.13 -12.33
C VAL A 129 -1.87 -2.23 -13.79
N ILE A 130 -1.54 -1.23 -14.62
CA ILE A 130 -1.90 -1.24 -16.05
C ILE A 130 -0.99 -2.20 -16.82
N GLN A 131 0.29 -2.28 -16.44
CA GLN A 131 1.27 -3.18 -17.05
C GLN A 131 1.49 -4.39 -16.14
N GLU A 132 0.50 -5.28 -16.09
CA GLU A 132 0.53 -6.47 -15.25
C GLU A 132 1.83 -7.29 -15.40
N PRO A 133 2.40 -7.81 -14.29
CA PRO A 133 3.63 -8.60 -14.37
C PRO A 133 3.37 -9.96 -15.03
N GLY A 134 4.07 -10.26 -16.11
CA GLY A 134 3.98 -11.55 -16.79
C GLY A 134 3.20 -11.51 -18.10
N PHE A 135 2.65 -12.65 -18.50
CA PHE A 135 1.75 -12.73 -19.64
C PHE A 135 0.35 -12.27 -19.20
N ASP A 136 -0.20 -11.25 -19.84
CA ASP A 136 -1.44 -10.55 -19.48
C ASP A 136 -2.65 -11.47 -19.18
N GLU A 137 -2.68 -12.66 -19.76
CA GLU A 137 -3.76 -13.64 -19.58
C GLU A 137 -3.65 -14.48 -18.28
N LEU A 138 -2.54 -14.40 -17.55
CA LEU A 138 -2.24 -15.30 -16.42
C LEU A 138 -2.11 -14.60 -15.07
N THR A 139 -2.17 -13.27 -15.02
CA THR A 139 -1.98 -12.50 -13.79
C THR A 139 -3.21 -11.66 -13.48
N THR A 140 -3.64 -11.66 -12.23
CA THR A 140 -4.79 -10.88 -11.73
C THR A 140 -4.33 -9.92 -10.64
N VAL A 141 -4.74 -8.65 -10.73
CA VAL A 141 -4.47 -7.64 -9.69
C VAL A 141 -5.38 -7.88 -8.49
N LYS A 142 -4.78 -8.02 -7.32
CA LYS A 142 -5.47 -8.21 -6.03
C LYS A 142 -5.71 -6.89 -5.31
N ILE A 143 -6.37 -6.98 -4.15
CA ILE A 143 -6.82 -5.83 -3.35
C ILE A 143 -5.68 -4.95 -2.84
N GLY A 144 -4.46 -5.48 -2.68
CA GLY A 144 -3.32 -4.74 -2.13
C GLY A 144 -2.96 -3.50 -2.95
N ALA A 145 -2.87 -3.63 -4.27
CA ALA A 145 -2.51 -2.53 -5.16
C ALA A 145 -3.57 -1.41 -5.21
N PRO A 146 -4.89 -1.67 -5.41
CA PRO A 146 -5.89 -0.61 -5.36
C PRO A 146 -6.02 0.04 -3.96
N LEU A 147 -5.82 -0.71 -2.87
CA LEU A 147 -5.77 -0.12 -1.53
C LEU A 147 -4.60 0.85 -1.39
N ALA A 148 -3.40 0.47 -1.84
CA ALA A 148 -2.24 1.35 -1.82
C ALA A 148 -2.48 2.64 -2.61
N LEU A 149 -3.10 2.56 -3.80
CA LEU A 149 -3.48 3.73 -4.60
C LEU A 149 -4.45 4.65 -3.86
N GLY A 150 -5.47 4.09 -3.20
CA GLY A 150 -6.42 4.85 -2.41
C GLY A 150 -5.73 5.61 -1.26
N VAL A 151 -4.87 4.93 -0.51
CA VAL A 151 -4.12 5.53 0.61
C VAL A 151 -3.13 6.59 0.13
N LEU A 152 -2.42 6.35 -0.98
CA LEU A 152 -1.51 7.34 -1.60
C LEU A 152 -2.27 8.59 -2.04
N GLY A 153 -3.48 8.45 -2.59
CA GLY A 153 -4.36 9.56 -2.93
C GLY A 153 -4.75 10.39 -1.70
N VAL A 154 -5.08 9.73 -0.59
CA VAL A 154 -5.38 10.40 0.69
C VAL A 154 -4.16 11.15 1.21
N ILE A 155 -2.95 10.55 1.18
CA ILE A 155 -1.72 11.22 1.60
C ILE A 155 -1.45 12.45 0.74
N ALA A 156 -1.51 12.33 -0.60
CA ALA A 156 -1.26 13.43 -1.51
C ALA A 156 -2.25 14.59 -1.29
N PHE A 157 -3.53 14.29 -1.15
CA PHE A 157 -4.56 15.29 -0.87
C PHE A 157 -4.37 15.97 0.50
N ALA A 158 -4.13 15.19 1.55
CA ALA A 158 -3.92 15.73 2.90
C ALA A 158 -2.63 16.57 2.98
N CYS A 159 -1.55 16.16 2.30
CA CYS A 159 -0.33 16.97 2.18
C CYS A 159 -0.60 18.30 1.45
N ALA A 160 -1.38 18.28 0.37
CA ALA A 160 -1.74 19.49 -0.37
C ALA A 160 -2.56 20.46 0.49
N THR A 161 -3.49 19.96 1.32
CA THR A 161 -4.24 20.77 2.27
C THR A 161 -3.36 21.32 3.39
N ALA A 162 -2.47 20.48 3.94
CA ALA A 162 -1.52 20.89 5.00
C ALA A 162 -0.56 21.99 4.56
N VAL A 163 -0.20 22.03 3.25
CA VAL A 163 0.64 23.09 2.66
C VAL A 163 -0.15 24.40 2.46
N ARG A 164 -1.43 24.31 2.08
CA ARG A 164 -2.25 25.50 1.78
C ARG A 164 -2.73 26.25 3.03
N GLU A 165 -2.86 25.57 4.13
CA GLU A 165 -3.32 26.19 5.37
C GLU A 165 -2.22 27.02 6.03
N PRO A 166 -2.41 28.32 6.34
CA PRO A 166 -1.43 29.13 7.04
C PRO A 166 -1.17 28.57 8.44
N ALA A 167 0.05 28.76 8.96
CA ALA A 167 0.39 28.35 10.32
C ALA A 167 -0.55 29.06 11.32
N PRO A 168 -1.05 28.37 12.39
CA PRO A 168 -1.80 29.06 13.44
C PRO A 168 -0.92 30.17 14.04
N VAL A 169 -1.42 31.37 14.02
CA VAL A 169 -0.78 32.51 14.72
C VAL A 169 -0.94 32.23 16.21
N THR A 170 0.13 31.86 16.86
CA THR A 170 0.21 31.71 18.34
C THR A 170 0.65 33.00 18.98
#